data_f890dc81ba828e5f246b1f6cd0973fb7
#
_entry.id   f890dc81ba828e5f246b1f6cd0973fb7
#
_cell.length_a   1.000
_cell.length_b   1.000
_cell.length_c   1.000
_cell.angle_alpha   90.00
_cell.angle_beta   90.00
_cell.angle_gamma   90.00
#
_symmetry.space_group_name_H-M   'P 1'
#
loop_
_entity.id
_entity.type
_entity.pdbx_description
1 polymer ?
#
loop_
_entity_poly.entity_id
_entity_poly.type
_entity_poly.pdbx_seq_one_letter_code
_entity_poly.pdbx_strand_id
1 'polypeptide(L)'
;MFCNQCEQTSKGKACTRLGICGKNEAVAIQQDKLVWQLRELAAVALMARDAGIVDTATDDFAFKALFSTLTNVNFDPVSLRAVQEECLKRTTALAARVPGAPAPTPLAALDLRETAIDHLSDDEDVRSAMQILLYGLKGVAAYADHAAELGQRDPDVAAFLYRGLRAGTELDPESHDLNGWLGLVLECGKANLRAMELLEAGNTGTFGTPVPTPVSLGRRKGKAILISGHDLPDLLALLEQTRDTGINVYTHGEMLPAHAYPLLHAFPHLAGHYGTAWQNQQKELPAFPGAVLFTTNCIQDPKDYADKVFTSGNVSWPGLVHCKGRDFSAVIRKALELPGFAEDVPGKEVLTGFGRETLLGAAPAVLDSVAQGKLRHIFLVGGCDGARPGRNYYTELVEKIPADCLILTLACGKFRFFDKELGSLGDIPRLLDVGQCNDAYAAVRVALALADALKCGVNDLPLSLVLSWYEQKAVSILLTLLALGVKNIRLGPTLPAFVSPNILKVLVEQWNIMPVTTPDEDLKAILG
;
A
#
# COMPACT_ATOMS: atom_id res chain seq x y z
N MET A 1 0.70 -23.23 -10.78
CA MET A 1 0.59 -21.98 -9.98
C MET A 1 1.44 -22.07 -8.74
N PHE A 2 2.27 -21.07 -8.47
CA PHE A 2 2.94 -20.85 -7.19
C PHE A 2 2.74 -19.37 -6.80
N CYS A 3 2.44 -19.07 -5.53
CA CYS A 3 2.33 -17.69 -5.04
C CYS A 3 2.53 -17.66 -3.52
N ASN A 4 3.52 -16.88 -3.07
CA ASN A 4 3.83 -16.70 -1.64
C ASN A 4 3.94 -15.23 -1.22
N GLN A 5 3.40 -14.31 -2.05
CA GLN A 5 3.67 -12.86 -1.95
C GLN A 5 2.91 -12.12 -0.84
N CYS A 6 1.96 -12.76 -0.12
CA CYS A 6 1.17 -12.09 0.91
C CYS A 6 1.09 -12.89 2.22
N GLU A 7 0.65 -12.24 3.27
CA GLU A 7 0.53 -12.82 4.61
C GLU A 7 -0.46 -13.99 4.66
N GLN A 8 -1.49 -14.01 3.81
CA GLN A 8 -2.46 -15.10 3.72
C GLN A 8 -1.96 -16.34 2.96
N THR A 9 -0.69 -16.38 2.59
CA THR A 9 -0.08 -17.52 1.90
C THR A 9 -0.45 -18.84 2.57
N SER A 10 -0.96 -19.79 1.77
CA SER A 10 -1.48 -21.06 2.26
C SER A 10 -0.42 -21.82 3.06
N LYS A 11 -0.80 -22.24 4.28
CA LYS A 11 0.06 -22.99 5.23
C LYS A 11 1.40 -22.29 5.55
N GLY A 12 1.51 -20.97 5.31
CA GLY A 12 2.76 -20.25 5.49
C GLY A 12 3.88 -20.67 4.53
N LYS A 13 3.53 -21.25 3.37
CA LYS A 13 4.50 -21.70 2.36
C LYS A 13 4.18 -21.15 0.98
N ALA A 14 3.10 -21.61 0.35
CA ALA A 14 2.67 -21.14 -0.97
C ALA A 14 1.21 -21.51 -1.26
N CYS A 15 0.54 -20.72 -2.09
CA CYS A 15 -0.71 -21.06 -2.75
C CYS A 15 -0.37 -21.77 -4.08
N THR A 16 -0.79 -23.03 -4.23
CA THR A 16 -0.39 -23.88 -5.37
C THR A 16 -1.54 -24.33 -6.27
N ARG A 17 -2.81 -24.05 -5.90
CA ARG A 17 -4.01 -24.36 -6.68
C ARG A 17 -4.93 -23.15 -6.83
N LEU A 18 -5.22 -22.52 -5.71
CA LEU A 18 -6.04 -21.31 -5.60
C LEU A 18 -5.45 -20.42 -4.50
N GLY A 19 -5.31 -19.14 -4.76
CA GLY A 19 -4.92 -18.16 -3.73
C GLY A 19 -6.01 -18.04 -2.68
N ILE A 20 -5.63 -17.86 -1.42
CA ILE A 20 -6.58 -17.53 -0.34
C ILE A 20 -7.35 -16.23 -0.67
N CYS A 21 -6.72 -15.32 -1.42
CA CYS A 21 -7.33 -14.11 -1.95
C CYS A 21 -8.32 -14.33 -3.11
N GLY A 22 -8.47 -15.56 -3.61
CA GLY A 22 -9.27 -15.89 -4.79
C GLY A 22 -8.49 -15.91 -6.12
N LYS A 23 -7.18 -15.62 -6.14
CA LYS A 23 -6.35 -15.71 -7.34
C LYS A 23 -6.33 -17.13 -7.87
N ASN A 24 -6.83 -17.34 -9.07
CA ASN A 24 -6.77 -18.62 -9.75
C ASN A 24 -5.45 -18.79 -10.55
N GLU A 25 -5.25 -19.98 -11.11
CA GLU A 25 -4.04 -20.31 -11.85
C GLU A 25 -3.84 -19.43 -13.08
N ALA A 26 -4.91 -19.12 -13.83
CA ALA A 26 -4.81 -18.28 -15.02
C ALA A 26 -4.28 -16.87 -14.68
N VAL A 27 -4.81 -16.26 -13.63
CA VAL A 27 -4.34 -14.94 -13.15
C VAL A 27 -2.89 -15.02 -12.66
N ALA A 28 -2.52 -16.06 -11.91
CA ALA A 28 -1.15 -16.21 -11.40
C ALA A 28 -0.14 -16.30 -12.57
N ILE A 29 -0.43 -17.15 -13.56
CA ILE A 29 0.39 -17.32 -14.77
C ILE A 29 0.52 -15.99 -15.53
N GLN A 30 -0.57 -15.25 -15.72
CA GLN A 30 -0.49 -13.97 -16.42
C GLN A 30 0.34 -12.94 -15.65
N GLN A 31 0.25 -12.92 -14.32
CA GLN A 31 1.08 -12.04 -13.51
C GLN A 31 2.57 -12.41 -13.58
N ASP A 32 2.91 -13.70 -13.53
CA ASP A 32 4.30 -14.16 -13.64
C ASP A 32 4.90 -13.81 -15.00
N LYS A 33 4.13 -14.05 -16.10
CA LYS A 33 4.53 -13.64 -17.44
C LYS A 33 4.73 -12.13 -17.58
N LEU A 34 3.85 -11.32 -16.98
CA LEU A 34 3.99 -9.86 -17.01
C LEU A 34 5.25 -9.42 -16.27
N VAL A 35 5.55 -10.02 -15.12
CA VAL A 35 6.79 -9.71 -14.38
C VAL A 35 8.01 -10.06 -15.23
N TRP A 36 8.00 -11.20 -15.91
CA TRP A 36 9.09 -11.58 -16.83
C TRP A 36 9.28 -10.55 -17.94
N GLN A 37 8.20 -10.16 -18.64
CA GLN A 37 8.27 -9.13 -19.66
C GLN A 37 8.77 -7.79 -19.15
N LEU A 38 8.41 -7.42 -17.93
CA LEU A 38 8.94 -6.21 -17.29
C LEU A 38 10.45 -6.31 -17.00
N ARG A 39 11.00 -7.53 -16.79
CA ARG A 39 12.44 -7.75 -16.69
C ARG A 39 13.13 -7.54 -18.04
N GLU A 40 12.52 -8.02 -19.14
CA GLU A 40 13.03 -7.75 -20.50
C GLU A 40 12.96 -6.26 -20.83
N LEU A 41 11.84 -5.59 -20.52
CA LEU A 41 11.70 -4.14 -20.66
C LEU A 41 12.78 -3.40 -19.85
N ALA A 42 13.05 -3.85 -18.62
CA ALA A 42 14.04 -3.25 -17.74
C ALA A 42 15.45 -3.30 -18.34
N ALA A 43 15.84 -4.42 -18.94
CA ALA A 43 17.13 -4.54 -19.62
C ALA A 43 17.25 -3.55 -20.79
N VAL A 44 16.23 -3.48 -21.63
CA VAL A 44 16.20 -2.53 -22.77
C VAL A 44 16.17 -1.07 -22.28
N ALA A 45 15.40 -0.78 -21.23
CA ALA A 45 15.30 0.59 -20.67
C ALA A 45 16.61 1.07 -20.04
N LEU A 46 17.38 0.18 -19.43
CA LEU A 46 18.72 0.52 -18.92
C LEU A 46 19.69 0.79 -20.05
N MET A 47 19.71 -0.05 -21.09
CA MET A 47 20.53 0.21 -22.30
C MET A 47 20.13 1.54 -22.98
N ALA A 48 18.84 1.85 -22.99
CA ALA A 48 18.34 3.13 -23.53
C ALA A 48 18.89 4.31 -22.71
N ARG A 49 18.86 4.22 -21.37
CA ARG A 49 19.43 5.25 -20.48
C ARG A 49 20.92 5.43 -20.68
N ASP A 50 21.68 4.35 -20.84
CA ASP A 50 23.12 4.39 -21.14
C ASP A 50 23.39 5.08 -22.48
N ALA A 51 22.46 4.98 -23.43
CA ALA A 51 22.48 5.71 -24.71
C ALA A 51 21.90 7.14 -24.63
N GLY A 52 21.55 7.63 -23.43
CA GLY A 52 20.96 8.96 -23.22
C GLY A 52 19.48 9.06 -23.59
N ILE A 53 18.78 7.94 -23.74
CA ILE A 53 17.35 7.89 -24.09
C ILE A 53 16.55 7.60 -22.82
N VAL A 54 15.73 8.56 -22.38
CA VAL A 54 14.75 8.40 -21.31
C VAL A 54 13.35 8.47 -21.91
N ASP A 55 12.53 7.45 -21.65
CA ASP A 55 11.14 7.37 -22.13
C ASP A 55 10.20 7.35 -20.92
N THR A 56 9.80 8.55 -20.47
CA THR A 56 8.94 8.73 -19.29
C THR A 56 7.60 7.99 -19.41
N ALA A 57 7.03 7.93 -20.61
CA ALA A 57 5.77 7.20 -20.81
C ALA A 57 5.93 5.68 -20.64
N THR A 58 7.12 5.16 -20.93
CA THR A 58 7.47 3.75 -20.66
C THR A 58 7.77 3.53 -19.18
N ASP A 59 8.38 4.51 -18.49
CA ASP A 59 8.60 4.46 -17.05
C ASP A 59 7.26 4.42 -16.29
N ASP A 60 6.33 5.34 -16.59
CA ASP A 60 4.99 5.37 -16.01
C ASP A 60 4.23 4.04 -16.27
N PHE A 61 4.34 3.52 -17.49
CA PHE A 61 3.75 2.22 -17.81
C PHE A 61 4.35 1.08 -16.99
N ALA A 62 5.67 1.06 -16.77
CA ALA A 62 6.33 0.00 -16.00
C ALA A 62 5.87 0.00 -14.54
N PHE A 63 5.72 1.17 -13.91
CA PHE A 63 5.15 1.31 -12.58
C PHE A 63 3.72 0.76 -12.54
N LYS A 64 2.86 1.21 -13.44
CA LYS A 64 1.46 0.77 -13.52
C LYS A 64 1.33 -0.73 -13.76
N ALA A 65 2.11 -1.28 -14.69
CA ALA A 65 2.09 -2.69 -15.03
C ALA A 65 2.54 -3.57 -13.86
N LEU A 66 3.63 -3.20 -13.17
CA LEU A 66 4.10 -3.94 -11.99
C LEU A 66 3.12 -3.83 -10.83
N PHE A 67 2.52 -2.66 -10.59
CA PHE A 67 1.47 -2.45 -9.60
C PHE A 67 0.27 -3.38 -9.84
N SER A 68 -0.14 -3.61 -11.08
CA SER A 68 -1.27 -4.50 -11.40
C SER A 68 -1.08 -5.94 -10.90
N THR A 69 0.16 -6.34 -10.58
CA THR A 69 0.51 -7.68 -10.09
C THR A 69 0.51 -7.82 -8.56
N LEU A 70 0.24 -6.73 -7.81
CA LEU A 70 0.14 -6.78 -6.35
C LEU A 70 -1.03 -7.67 -5.90
N THR A 71 -1.02 -8.01 -4.63
CA THR A 71 -2.11 -8.75 -4.00
C THR A 71 -3.39 -7.93 -4.01
N ASN A 72 -4.50 -8.56 -4.42
CA ASN A 72 -5.85 -7.97 -4.44
C ASN A 72 -5.99 -6.70 -5.31
N VAL A 73 -5.33 -6.69 -6.47
CA VAL A 73 -5.44 -5.62 -7.47
C VAL A 73 -6.15 -6.13 -8.72
N ASN A 74 -5.48 -6.83 -9.59
CA ASN A 74 -6.04 -7.28 -10.86
C ASN A 74 -6.26 -8.80 -10.88
N PHE A 75 -7.53 -9.21 -10.92
CA PHE A 75 -7.98 -10.59 -11.01
C PHE A 75 -8.51 -10.97 -12.40
N ASP A 76 -8.47 -10.03 -13.36
CA ASP A 76 -8.99 -10.26 -14.70
C ASP A 76 -7.87 -10.68 -15.66
N PRO A 77 -7.85 -11.95 -16.12
CA PRO A 77 -6.82 -12.43 -17.04
C PRO A 77 -6.88 -11.72 -18.40
N VAL A 78 -8.03 -11.18 -18.81
CA VAL A 78 -8.17 -10.42 -20.06
C VAL A 78 -7.47 -9.06 -19.90
N SER A 79 -7.70 -8.38 -18.79
CA SER A 79 -7.02 -7.12 -18.46
C SER A 79 -5.50 -7.32 -18.39
N LEU A 80 -5.03 -8.35 -17.67
CA LEU A 80 -3.60 -8.66 -17.56
C LEU A 80 -2.97 -8.97 -18.93
N ARG A 81 -3.69 -9.67 -19.81
CA ARG A 81 -3.24 -9.95 -21.16
C ARG A 81 -3.05 -8.67 -21.98
N ALA A 82 -3.97 -7.72 -21.87
CA ALA A 82 -3.85 -6.42 -22.53
C ALA A 82 -2.62 -5.63 -22.05
N VAL A 83 -2.32 -5.69 -20.73
CA VAL A 83 -1.10 -5.08 -20.17
C VAL A 83 0.16 -5.75 -20.71
N GLN A 84 0.17 -7.08 -20.87
CA GLN A 84 1.30 -7.82 -21.47
C GLN A 84 1.53 -7.43 -22.94
N GLU A 85 0.46 -7.28 -23.70
CA GLU A 85 0.54 -6.86 -25.11
C GLU A 85 1.10 -5.45 -25.25
N GLU A 86 0.69 -4.53 -24.37
CA GLU A 86 1.26 -3.18 -24.33
C GLU A 86 2.72 -3.20 -23.86
N CYS A 87 3.10 -4.07 -22.91
CA CYS A 87 4.48 -4.24 -22.47
C CYS A 87 5.38 -4.68 -23.63
N LEU A 88 4.97 -5.72 -24.34
CA LEU A 88 5.71 -6.22 -25.51
C LEU A 88 5.88 -5.13 -26.60
N LYS A 89 4.80 -4.38 -26.88
CA LYS A 89 4.82 -3.29 -27.86
C LYS A 89 5.81 -2.20 -27.46
N ARG A 90 5.80 -1.77 -26.19
CA ARG A 90 6.72 -0.71 -25.67
C ARG A 90 8.16 -1.19 -25.68
N THR A 91 8.41 -2.42 -25.24
CA THR A 91 9.76 -3.01 -25.27
C THR A 91 10.30 -3.07 -26.68
N THR A 92 9.48 -3.53 -27.65
CA THR A 92 9.86 -3.58 -29.07
C THR A 92 10.16 -2.19 -29.62
N ALA A 93 9.32 -1.19 -29.33
CA ALA A 93 9.50 0.18 -29.79
C ALA A 93 10.75 0.84 -29.19
N LEU A 94 11.04 0.57 -27.91
CA LEU A 94 12.23 1.10 -27.26
C LEU A 94 13.50 0.40 -27.77
N ALA A 95 13.48 -0.93 -27.91
CA ALA A 95 14.61 -1.71 -28.45
C ALA A 95 15.03 -1.25 -29.86
N ALA A 96 14.06 -0.90 -30.71
CA ALA A 96 14.32 -0.38 -32.06
C ALA A 96 15.11 0.95 -32.06
N ARG A 97 15.15 1.68 -30.94
CA ARG A 97 15.89 2.95 -30.77
C ARG A 97 17.28 2.76 -30.14
N VAL A 98 17.60 1.53 -29.69
CA VAL A 98 18.82 1.22 -28.93
C VAL A 98 19.67 0.22 -29.69
N PRO A 99 20.85 0.59 -30.22
CA PRO A 99 21.72 -0.36 -30.92
C PRO A 99 22.12 -1.53 -30.03
N GLY A 100 21.96 -2.76 -30.54
CA GLY A 100 22.34 -3.98 -29.82
C GLY A 100 21.37 -4.42 -28.72
N ALA A 101 20.22 -3.74 -28.55
CA ALA A 101 19.21 -4.18 -27.61
C ALA A 101 18.60 -5.53 -28.04
N PRO A 102 18.35 -6.47 -27.08
CA PRO A 102 17.73 -7.75 -27.38
C PRO A 102 16.27 -7.53 -27.84
N ALA A 103 15.82 -8.40 -28.75
CA ALA A 103 14.41 -8.47 -29.09
C ALA A 103 13.63 -9.11 -27.93
N PRO A 104 12.48 -8.55 -27.51
CA PRO A 104 11.68 -9.15 -26.45
C PRO A 104 11.07 -10.47 -26.89
N THR A 105 10.88 -11.39 -25.95
CA THR A 105 10.28 -12.69 -26.15
C THR A 105 8.80 -12.55 -26.54
N PRO A 106 8.36 -13.13 -27.67
CA PRO A 106 6.94 -13.15 -28.03
C PRO A 106 6.09 -13.84 -26.96
N LEU A 107 4.88 -13.34 -26.68
CA LEU A 107 4.01 -13.86 -25.62
C LEU A 107 3.72 -15.37 -25.71
N ALA A 108 3.67 -15.91 -26.94
CA ALA A 108 3.43 -17.33 -27.18
C ALA A 108 4.64 -18.22 -26.86
N ALA A 109 5.84 -17.63 -26.81
CA ALA A 109 7.09 -18.33 -26.53
C ALA A 109 7.50 -18.30 -25.05
N LEU A 110 6.81 -17.52 -24.19
CA LEU A 110 7.12 -17.46 -22.78
C LEU A 110 6.82 -18.80 -22.09
N ASP A 111 7.87 -19.49 -21.63
CA ASP A 111 7.73 -20.72 -20.86
C ASP A 111 7.24 -20.41 -19.44
N LEU A 112 6.24 -21.16 -18.99
CA LEU A 112 5.67 -21.03 -17.64
C LEU A 112 6.63 -21.46 -16.54
N ARG A 113 7.60 -22.33 -16.84
CA ARG A 113 8.58 -22.80 -15.86
C ARG A 113 9.66 -21.75 -15.62
N GLU A 114 10.09 -21.07 -16.68
CA GLU A 114 11.12 -20.03 -16.61
C GLU A 114 10.59 -18.75 -15.97
N THR A 115 9.29 -18.44 -16.10
CA THR A 115 8.70 -17.23 -15.53
C THR A 115 8.30 -17.37 -14.07
N ALA A 116 8.23 -18.59 -13.53
CA ALA A 116 7.74 -18.83 -12.18
C ALA A 116 8.72 -18.37 -11.10
N ILE A 117 8.20 -17.66 -10.07
CA ILE A 117 9.03 -17.05 -9.02
C ILE A 117 9.69 -18.06 -8.06
N ASP A 118 9.25 -19.30 -8.04
CA ASP A 118 9.87 -20.39 -7.27
C ASP A 118 11.09 -21.01 -7.95
N HIS A 119 11.34 -20.66 -9.21
CA HIS A 119 12.51 -21.10 -9.99
C HIS A 119 13.58 -20.02 -10.19
N LEU A 120 13.49 -18.88 -9.47
CA LEU A 120 14.45 -17.78 -9.62
C LEU A 120 15.90 -18.16 -9.26
N SER A 121 16.09 -19.10 -8.34
CA SER A 121 17.39 -19.64 -7.94
C SER A 121 17.22 -20.99 -7.24
N ASP A 122 18.18 -21.89 -7.42
CA ASP A 122 18.25 -23.15 -6.65
C ASP A 122 18.68 -22.92 -5.20
N ASP A 123 19.45 -21.86 -4.93
CA ASP A 123 19.79 -21.44 -3.57
C ASP A 123 18.59 -20.77 -2.89
N GLU A 124 18.18 -21.31 -1.74
CA GLU A 124 17.02 -20.83 -0.99
C GLU A 124 17.18 -19.39 -0.49
N ASP A 125 18.38 -19.02 -0.05
CA ASP A 125 18.64 -17.69 0.50
C ASP A 125 18.69 -16.63 -0.60
N VAL A 126 19.34 -16.95 -1.73
CA VAL A 126 19.33 -16.11 -2.93
C VAL A 126 17.91 -15.95 -3.45
N ARG A 127 17.17 -17.04 -3.60
CA ARG A 127 15.76 -17.00 -4.03
C ARG A 127 14.91 -16.16 -3.08
N SER A 128 15.11 -16.29 -1.77
CA SER A 128 14.43 -15.46 -0.77
C SER A 128 14.75 -13.98 -0.95
N ALA A 129 16.03 -13.61 -1.12
CA ALA A 129 16.43 -12.23 -1.34
C ALA A 129 15.88 -11.65 -2.65
N MET A 130 15.86 -12.43 -3.74
CA MET A 130 15.21 -12.04 -5.01
C MET A 130 13.72 -11.82 -4.87
N GLN A 131 13.01 -12.65 -4.09
CA GLN A 131 11.58 -12.48 -3.82
C GLN A 131 11.31 -11.25 -2.95
N ILE A 132 12.13 -11.00 -1.93
CA ILE A 132 12.03 -9.79 -1.09
C ILE A 132 12.22 -8.55 -1.97
N LEU A 133 13.25 -8.52 -2.83
CA LEU A 133 13.47 -7.42 -3.76
C LEU A 133 12.28 -7.23 -4.69
N LEU A 134 11.81 -8.28 -5.36
CA LEU A 134 10.67 -8.20 -6.29
C LEU A 134 9.41 -7.65 -5.58
N TYR A 135 9.12 -8.12 -4.38
CA TYR A 135 7.95 -7.65 -3.63
C TYR A 135 8.12 -6.22 -3.13
N GLY A 136 9.33 -5.83 -2.76
CA GLY A 136 9.67 -4.43 -2.52
C GLY A 136 9.45 -3.54 -3.74
N LEU A 137 9.97 -3.97 -4.92
CA LEU A 137 9.78 -3.24 -6.19
C LEU A 137 8.31 -3.08 -6.58
N LYS A 138 7.46 -4.09 -6.30
CA LYS A 138 6.01 -3.97 -6.50
C LYS A 138 5.42 -2.84 -5.65
N GLY A 139 5.84 -2.71 -4.38
CA GLY A 139 5.41 -1.62 -3.51
C GLY A 139 5.91 -0.25 -3.98
N VAL A 140 7.19 -0.14 -4.38
CA VAL A 140 7.76 1.08 -4.99
C VAL A 140 6.94 1.49 -6.21
N ALA A 141 6.64 0.53 -7.10
CA ALA A 141 5.88 0.78 -8.32
C ALA A 141 4.47 1.33 -8.02
N ALA A 142 3.80 0.84 -6.97
CA ALA A 142 2.48 1.33 -6.59
C ALA A 142 2.52 2.81 -6.14
N TYR A 143 3.50 3.20 -5.33
CA TYR A 143 3.62 4.59 -4.89
C TYR A 143 4.11 5.51 -6.01
N ALA A 144 5.03 5.04 -6.85
CA ALA A 144 5.52 5.80 -7.99
C ALA A 144 4.45 6.00 -9.08
N ASP A 145 3.57 5.03 -9.33
CA ASP A 145 2.41 5.15 -10.24
C ASP A 145 1.46 6.24 -9.75
N HIS A 146 1.07 6.21 -8.47
CA HIS A 146 0.22 7.25 -7.89
C HIS A 146 0.88 8.64 -7.90
N ALA A 147 2.17 8.73 -7.63
CA ALA A 147 2.93 9.99 -7.71
C ALA A 147 2.97 10.52 -9.15
N ALA A 148 3.19 9.64 -10.13
CA ALA A 148 3.24 9.99 -11.55
C ALA A 148 1.89 10.52 -12.07
N GLU A 149 0.76 9.98 -11.60
CA GLU A 149 -0.57 10.49 -11.91
C GLU A 149 -0.80 11.92 -11.40
N LEU A 150 -0.09 12.32 -10.34
CA LEU A 150 -0.06 13.68 -9.78
C LEU A 150 1.10 14.54 -10.34
N GLY A 151 1.75 14.08 -11.41
CA GLY A 151 2.83 14.80 -12.06
C GLY A 151 4.19 14.73 -11.35
N GLN A 152 4.31 13.97 -10.26
CA GLN A 152 5.54 13.83 -9.51
C GLN A 152 6.33 12.60 -10.00
N ARG A 153 7.53 12.81 -10.49
CA ARG A 153 8.41 11.77 -11.04
C ARG A 153 9.84 11.98 -10.60
N ASP A 154 10.57 10.88 -10.48
CA ASP A 154 12.01 10.88 -10.27
C ASP A 154 12.63 9.81 -11.18
N PRO A 155 13.52 10.19 -12.12
CA PRO A 155 14.15 9.23 -13.02
C PRO A 155 15.01 8.20 -12.31
N ASP A 156 15.53 8.51 -11.12
CA ASP A 156 16.34 7.57 -10.33
C ASP A 156 15.49 6.44 -9.73
N VAL A 157 14.23 6.73 -9.36
CA VAL A 157 13.28 5.70 -8.92
C VAL A 157 12.98 4.73 -10.06
N ALA A 158 12.77 5.23 -11.29
CA ALA A 158 12.57 4.39 -12.46
C ALA A 158 13.83 3.59 -12.84
N ALA A 159 14.99 4.22 -12.80
CA ALA A 159 16.26 3.54 -13.05
C ALA A 159 16.53 2.42 -12.03
N PHE A 160 16.23 2.65 -10.75
CA PHE A 160 16.33 1.62 -9.72
C PHE A 160 15.32 0.48 -9.95
N LEU A 161 14.07 0.80 -10.28
CA LEU A 161 13.07 -0.24 -10.62
C LEU A 161 13.61 -1.18 -11.70
N TYR A 162 14.18 -0.63 -12.77
CA TYR A 162 14.73 -1.42 -13.86
C TYR A 162 15.97 -2.21 -13.44
N ARG A 163 16.88 -1.64 -12.65
CA ARG A 163 18.03 -2.40 -12.11
C ARG A 163 17.57 -3.60 -11.27
N GLY A 164 16.63 -3.35 -10.35
CA GLY A 164 16.11 -4.41 -9.49
C GLY A 164 15.31 -5.48 -10.25
N LEU A 165 14.56 -5.13 -11.29
CA LEU A 165 13.84 -6.09 -12.15
C LEU A 165 14.82 -6.94 -12.98
N ARG A 166 15.88 -6.34 -13.54
CA ARG A 166 16.89 -7.05 -14.33
C ARG A 166 17.78 -7.95 -13.47
N ALA A 167 18.01 -7.59 -12.21
CA ALA A 167 18.92 -8.28 -11.32
C ALA A 167 18.67 -9.81 -11.27
N GLY A 168 19.74 -10.59 -11.44
CA GLY A 168 19.72 -12.04 -11.43
C GLY A 168 19.06 -12.70 -12.63
N THR A 169 18.75 -11.96 -13.69
CA THR A 169 18.34 -12.52 -14.99
C THR A 169 19.57 -12.79 -15.88
N GLU A 170 19.38 -13.52 -16.97
CA GLU A 170 20.46 -13.73 -17.97
C GLU A 170 20.93 -12.41 -18.62
N LEU A 171 20.12 -11.36 -18.54
CA LEU A 171 20.43 -10.03 -19.05
C LEU A 171 21.15 -9.15 -18.03
N ASP A 172 21.39 -9.64 -16.81
CA ASP A 172 22.13 -8.93 -15.79
C ASP A 172 23.63 -9.06 -16.02
N PRO A 173 24.39 -7.98 -16.21
CA PRO A 173 25.83 -8.03 -16.36
C PRO A 173 26.56 -8.31 -15.03
N GLU A 174 25.85 -8.24 -13.91
CA GLU A 174 26.41 -8.40 -12.57
C GLU A 174 26.02 -9.77 -11.99
N SER A 175 26.95 -10.40 -11.28
CA SER A 175 26.64 -11.54 -10.42
C SER A 175 26.55 -11.07 -8.98
N HIS A 176 25.50 -11.46 -8.27
CA HIS A 176 25.28 -11.05 -6.90
C HIS A 176 25.48 -12.22 -5.95
N ASP A 177 26.38 -12.07 -4.99
CA ASP A 177 26.38 -12.90 -3.79
C ASP A 177 25.26 -12.46 -2.84
N LEU A 178 25.10 -13.13 -1.71
CA LEU A 178 24.05 -12.81 -0.74
C LEU A 178 24.15 -11.36 -0.23
N ASN A 179 25.36 -10.82 -0.05
CA ASN A 179 25.55 -9.43 0.40
C ASN A 179 25.15 -8.45 -0.70
N GLY A 180 25.44 -8.74 -1.96
CA GLY A 180 24.96 -7.96 -3.11
C GLY A 180 23.44 -7.91 -3.18
N TRP A 181 22.76 -9.05 -2.99
CA TRP A 181 21.30 -9.11 -2.93
C TRP A 181 20.73 -8.30 -1.76
N LEU A 182 21.32 -8.40 -0.56
CA LEU A 182 20.91 -7.59 0.59
C LEU A 182 21.14 -6.10 0.35
N GLY A 183 22.21 -5.74 -0.35
CA GLY A 183 22.47 -4.37 -0.80
C GLY A 183 21.34 -3.82 -1.67
N LEU A 184 20.91 -4.59 -2.69
CA LEU A 184 19.77 -4.21 -3.55
C LEU A 184 18.44 -4.10 -2.77
N VAL A 185 18.22 -4.99 -1.81
CA VAL A 185 17.04 -4.95 -0.93
C VAL A 185 17.00 -3.64 -0.12
N LEU A 186 18.12 -3.21 0.45
CA LEU A 186 18.20 -1.95 1.19
C LEU A 186 18.09 -0.73 0.27
N GLU A 187 18.65 -0.80 -0.94
CA GLU A 187 18.47 0.26 -1.95
C GLU A 187 17.00 0.37 -2.37
N CYS A 188 16.27 -0.75 -2.47
CA CYS A 188 14.82 -0.76 -2.68
C CYS A 188 14.09 0.03 -1.59
N GLY A 189 14.51 -0.09 -0.33
CA GLY A 189 13.97 0.71 0.76
C GLY A 189 14.18 2.22 0.59
N LYS A 190 15.33 2.63 0.08
CA LYS A 190 15.63 4.05 -0.23
C LYS A 190 14.79 4.56 -1.42
N ALA A 191 14.67 3.76 -2.47
CA ALA A 191 13.81 4.09 -3.61
C ALA A 191 12.34 4.21 -3.20
N ASN A 192 11.87 3.35 -2.29
CA ASN A 192 10.52 3.42 -1.74
C ASN A 192 10.30 4.70 -0.91
N LEU A 193 11.29 5.11 -0.09
CA LEU A 193 11.22 6.37 0.65
C LEU A 193 11.02 7.54 -0.31
N ARG A 194 11.78 7.55 -1.42
CA ARG A 194 11.66 8.60 -2.43
C ARG A 194 10.32 8.56 -3.16
N ALA A 195 9.80 7.37 -3.50
CA ALA A 195 8.49 7.22 -4.13
C ALA A 195 7.34 7.73 -3.22
N MET A 196 7.40 7.44 -1.92
CA MET A 196 6.43 7.96 -0.93
C MET A 196 6.56 9.48 -0.76
N GLU A 197 7.77 10.04 -0.78
CA GLU A 197 8.01 11.49 -0.75
C GLU A 197 7.35 12.19 -1.94
N LEU A 198 7.53 11.64 -3.15
CA LEU A 198 6.91 12.16 -4.36
C LEU A 198 5.37 12.11 -4.27
N LEU A 199 4.83 11.02 -3.74
CA LEU A 199 3.39 10.87 -3.57
C LEU A 199 2.83 11.85 -2.54
N GLU A 200 3.50 12.05 -1.39
CA GLU A 200 3.10 13.09 -0.42
C GLU A 200 3.13 14.48 -1.06
N ALA A 201 4.19 14.81 -1.80
CA ALA A 201 4.29 16.09 -2.51
C ALA A 201 3.17 16.27 -3.54
N GLY A 202 2.83 15.23 -4.29
CA GLY A 202 1.73 15.22 -5.24
C GLY A 202 0.37 15.40 -4.56
N ASN A 203 0.10 14.64 -3.50
CA ASN A 203 -1.15 14.73 -2.74
C ASN A 203 -1.31 16.12 -2.10
N THR A 204 -0.31 16.59 -1.36
CA THR A 204 -0.38 17.89 -0.68
C THR A 204 -0.41 19.06 -1.66
N GLY A 205 0.34 18.97 -2.76
CA GLY A 205 0.35 19.99 -3.81
C GLY A 205 -0.98 20.09 -4.56
N THR A 206 -1.69 18.99 -4.73
CA THR A 206 -2.97 18.93 -5.48
C THR A 206 -4.18 19.17 -4.57
N PHE A 207 -4.24 18.52 -3.41
CA PHE A 207 -5.44 18.50 -2.56
C PHE A 207 -5.33 19.39 -1.32
N GLY A 208 -4.16 19.99 -1.09
CA GLY A 208 -3.81 20.75 0.12
C GLY A 208 -3.24 19.86 1.21
N THR A 209 -2.62 20.50 2.21
CA THR A 209 -2.06 19.80 3.37
C THR A 209 -3.20 19.24 4.24
N PRO A 210 -3.18 17.95 4.59
CA PRO A 210 -4.23 17.37 5.43
C PRO A 210 -4.22 17.97 6.82
N VAL A 211 -5.42 18.20 7.35
CA VAL A 211 -5.64 18.73 8.70
C VAL A 211 -6.52 17.77 9.49
N PRO A 212 -6.36 17.68 10.82
CA PRO A 212 -7.21 16.83 11.66
C PRO A 212 -8.69 17.15 11.45
N THR A 213 -9.42 16.17 10.95
CA THR A 213 -10.82 16.33 10.52
C THR A 213 -11.68 15.23 11.13
N PRO A 214 -12.81 15.59 11.77
CA PRO A 214 -13.82 14.62 12.19
C PRO A 214 -14.56 14.07 10.97
N VAL A 215 -14.71 12.76 10.90
CA VAL A 215 -15.41 12.05 9.83
C VAL A 215 -16.54 11.23 10.41
N SER A 216 -17.76 11.47 9.93
CA SER A 216 -18.94 10.76 10.38
C SER A 216 -18.96 9.31 9.89
N LEU A 217 -19.28 8.37 10.77
CA LEU A 217 -19.63 6.99 10.46
C LEU A 217 -21.16 6.79 10.31
N GLY A 218 -21.91 7.87 10.34
CA GLY A 218 -23.35 7.89 10.14
C GLY A 218 -23.75 7.76 8.67
N ARG A 219 -25.05 7.89 8.41
CA ARG A 219 -25.63 7.77 7.07
C ARG A 219 -26.55 8.94 6.81
N ARG A 220 -26.48 9.52 5.61
CA ARG A 220 -27.40 10.56 5.13
C ARG A 220 -28.42 9.93 4.21
N LYS A 221 -29.70 10.27 4.40
CA LYS A 221 -30.78 9.87 3.50
C LYS A 221 -30.46 10.27 2.06
N GLY A 222 -30.77 9.39 1.10
CA GLY A 222 -30.64 9.68 -0.33
C GLY A 222 -29.78 8.66 -1.07
N LYS A 223 -29.59 8.93 -2.36
CA LYS A 223 -28.75 8.11 -3.24
C LYS A 223 -27.30 8.11 -2.75
N ALA A 224 -26.58 7.01 -3.00
CA ALA A 224 -25.25 6.85 -2.44
C ALA A 224 -24.29 6.16 -3.40
N ILE A 225 -23.03 6.59 -3.36
CA ILE A 225 -21.89 5.88 -3.95
C ILE A 225 -20.85 5.65 -2.85
N LEU A 226 -20.27 4.46 -2.84
CA LEU A 226 -19.11 4.13 -2.00
C LEU A 226 -17.89 4.01 -2.89
N ILE A 227 -16.80 4.70 -2.52
CA ILE A 227 -15.52 4.62 -3.19
C ILE A 227 -14.48 4.00 -2.25
N SER A 228 -13.74 3.00 -2.73
CA SER A 228 -12.74 2.26 -1.97
C SER A 228 -11.42 2.20 -2.73
N GLY A 229 -10.32 2.34 -2.01
CA GLY A 229 -8.96 2.30 -2.54
C GLY A 229 -8.07 3.39 -1.94
N HIS A 230 -7.14 3.93 -2.75
CA HIS A 230 -6.14 4.90 -2.31
C HIS A 230 -6.11 6.16 -3.21
N ASP A 231 -6.68 6.09 -4.41
CA ASP A 231 -6.53 7.07 -5.48
C ASP A 231 -7.37 8.32 -5.21
N LEU A 232 -6.74 9.40 -4.77
CA LEU A 232 -7.41 10.68 -4.51
C LEU A 232 -7.86 11.40 -5.78
N PRO A 233 -7.16 11.34 -6.94
CA PRO A 233 -7.65 11.84 -8.21
C PRO A 233 -8.97 11.20 -8.65
N ASP A 234 -9.15 9.89 -8.45
CA ASP A 234 -10.43 9.22 -8.75
C ASP A 234 -11.57 9.73 -7.84
N LEU A 235 -11.28 9.93 -6.55
CA LEU A 235 -12.26 10.51 -5.63
C LEU A 235 -12.64 11.94 -6.05
N LEU A 236 -11.65 12.79 -6.38
CA LEU A 236 -11.93 14.16 -6.85
C LEU A 236 -12.81 14.13 -8.10
N ALA A 237 -12.44 13.34 -9.11
CA ALA A 237 -13.22 13.23 -10.34
C ALA A 237 -14.65 12.72 -10.09
N LEU A 238 -14.83 11.78 -9.16
CA LEU A 238 -16.16 11.31 -8.75
C LEU A 238 -16.96 12.43 -8.07
N LEU A 239 -16.35 13.18 -7.15
CA LEU A 239 -16.99 14.29 -6.45
C LEU A 239 -17.41 15.40 -7.42
N GLU A 240 -16.58 15.72 -8.40
CA GLU A 240 -16.91 16.70 -9.44
C GLU A 240 -18.08 16.24 -10.31
N GLN A 241 -18.10 14.96 -10.74
CA GLN A 241 -19.16 14.41 -11.58
C GLN A 241 -20.48 14.18 -10.82
N THR A 242 -20.44 14.07 -9.51
CA THR A 242 -21.62 13.90 -8.66
C THR A 242 -22.14 15.22 -8.07
N ARG A 243 -21.48 16.34 -8.34
CA ARG A 243 -21.95 17.67 -7.94
C ARG A 243 -23.36 17.89 -8.46
N ASP A 244 -24.24 18.38 -7.63
CA ASP A 244 -25.63 18.71 -7.94
C ASP A 244 -26.53 17.52 -8.37
N THR A 245 -26.07 16.28 -8.21
CA THR A 245 -26.86 15.07 -8.51
C THR A 245 -27.73 14.58 -7.36
N GLY A 246 -27.51 15.11 -6.15
CA GLY A 246 -28.17 14.64 -4.93
C GLY A 246 -27.61 13.30 -4.41
N ILE A 247 -26.49 12.84 -4.94
CA ILE A 247 -25.82 11.61 -4.50
C ILE A 247 -24.85 11.93 -3.36
N ASN A 248 -24.93 11.19 -2.27
CA ASN A 248 -23.95 11.21 -1.18
C ASN A 248 -22.80 10.25 -1.48
N VAL A 249 -21.55 10.72 -1.40
CA VAL A 249 -20.35 9.90 -1.59
C VAL A 249 -19.79 9.49 -0.23
N TYR A 250 -19.52 8.20 -0.07
CA TYR A 250 -18.93 7.61 1.12
C TYR A 250 -17.57 7.01 0.77
N THR A 251 -16.59 7.22 1.64
CA THR A 251 -15.30 6.53 1.54
C THR A 251 -15.35 5.17 2.23
N HIS A 252 -14.45 4.25 1.83
CA HIS A 252 -14.25 2.95 2.46
C HIS A 252 -12.76 2.62 2.51
N GLY A 253 -12.33 1.90 3.54
CA GLY A 253 -10.95 1.45 3.68
C GLY A 253 -9.96 2.61 3.68
N GLU A 254 -8.86 2.48 2.96
CA GLU A 254 -7.78 3.49 2.90
C GLU A 254 -8.18 4.84 2.28
N MET A 255 -9.43 4.99 1.83
CA MET A 255 -9.93 6.29 1.38
C MET A 255 -10.39 7.18 2.55
N LEU A 256 -10.48 6.69 3.80
CA LEU A 256 -10.86 7.49 4.97
C LEU A 256 -10.01 8.77 5.12
N PRO A 257 -8.69 8.76 5.01
CA PRO A 257 -7.87 9.96 5.17
C PRO A 257 -8.12 11.05 4.12
N ALA A 258 -8.77 10.74 3.02
CA ALA A 258 -9.14 11.72 1.99
C ALA A 258 -9.98 12.88 2.53
N HIS A 259 -10.79 12.64 3.58
CA HIS A 259 -11.60 13.66 4.25
C HIS A 259 -10.77 14.79 4.88
N ALA A 260 -9.50 14.54 5.18
CA ALA A 260 -8.61 15.52 5.81
C ALA A 260 -7.99 16.51 4.81
N TYR A 261 -8.08 16.23 3.51
CA TYR A 261 -7.53 17.11 2.49
C TYR A 261 -8.51 18.25 2.17
N PRO A 262 -8.10 19.54 2.30
CA PRO A 262 -9.00 20.69 2.18
C PRO A 262 -9.82 20.73 0.89
N LEU A 263 -9.20 20.42 -0.26
CA LEU A 263 -9.89 20.41 -1.55
C LEU A 263 -11.04 19.38 -1.60
N LEU A 264 -10.81 18.19 -1.05
CA LEU A 264 -11.79 17.10 -1.04
C LEU A 264 -12.86 17.35 0.02
N HIS A 265 -12.46 17.84 1.21
CA HIS A 265 -13.38 18.17 2.29
C HIS A 265 -14.37 19.29 1.91
N ALA A 266 -14.02 20.15 0.96
CA ALA A 266 -14.89 21.24 0.50
C ALA A 266 -16.15 20.76 -0.24
N PHE A 267 -16.25 19.49 -0.62
CA PHE A 267 -17.43 18.93 -1.26
C PHE A 267 -18.48 18.52 -0.21
N PRO A 268 -19.65 19.20 -0.11
CA PRO A 268 -20.61 18.95 0.97
C PRO A 268 -21.30 17.58 0.89
N HIS A 269 -21.26 16.92 -0.27
CA HIS A 269 -21.79 15.59 -0.50
C HIS A 269 -20.77 14.46 -0.30
N LEU A 270 -19.53 14.78 0.09
CA LEU A 270 -18.62 13.82 0.71
C LEU A 270 -19.12 13.56 2.13
N ALA A 271 -19.98 12.54 2.27
CA ALA A 271 -20.89 12.42 3.40
C ALA A 271 -20.30 11.82 4.66
N GLY A 272 -19.27 10.98 4.51
CA GLY A 272 -18.63 10.26 5.61
C GLY A 272 -17.96 8.99 5.17
N HIS A 273 -17.67 8.11 6.13
CA HIS A 273 -17.02 6.83 5.90
C HIS A 273 -17.98 5.67 6.19
N TYR A 274 -17.93 4.62 5.38
CA TYR A 274 -18.78 3.43 5.54
C TYR A 274 -17.93 2.17 5.61
N GLY A 275 -18.19 1.35 6.62
CA GLY A 275 -17.49 0.09 6.82
C GLY A 275 -16.09 0.26 7.42
N THR A 276 -15.26 -0.75 7.21
CA THR A 276 -13.94 -0.86 7.82
C THR A 276 -12.87 -1.21 6.77
N ALA A 277 -12.01 -2.19 7.04
CA ALA A 277 -10.95 -2.60 6.12
C ALA A 277 -11.43 -3.63 5.09
N TRP A 278 -10.63 -3.82 4.06
CA TRP A 278 -10.90 -4.62 2.87
C TRP A 278 -11.38 -6.06 3.15
N GLN A 279 -10.90 -6.70 4.23
CA GLN A 279 -11.29 -8.08 4.57
C GLN A 279 -12.75 -8.23 5.00
N ASN A 280 -13.42 -7.13 5.31
CA ASN A 280 -14.82 -7.11 5.70
C ASN A 280 -15.79 -6.78 4.53
N GLN A 281 -15.29 -6.51 3.33
CA GLN A 281 -16.10 -6.13 2.16
C GLN A 281 -17.30 -7.06 1.93
N GLN A 282 -17.09 -8.38 1.98
CA GLN A 282 -18.15 -9.37 1.77
C GLN A 282 -19.24 -9.38 2.88
N LYS A 283 -18.98 -8.77 4.04
CA LYS A 283 -19.95 -8.61 5.13
C LYS A 283 -20.63 -7.25 5.08
N GLU A 284 -19.91 -6.21 4.75
CA GLU A 284 -20.34 -4.82 4.85
C GLU A 284 -21.02 -4.32 3.58
N LEU A 285 -20.45 -4.60 2.41
CA LEU A 285 -20.89 -4.02 1.14
C LEU A 285 -22.21 -4.59 0.58
N PRO A 286 -22.63 -5.84 0.83
CA PRO A 286 -23.97 -6.29 0.45
C PRO A 286 -25.09 -5.39 0.99
N ALA A 287 -24.94 -4.89 2.22
CA ALA A 287 -25.92 -4.02 2.87
C ALA A 287 -25.84 -2.53 2.43
N PHE A 288 -24.80 -2.11 1.72
CA PHE A 288 -24.70 -0.75 1.21
C PHE A 288 -25.73 -0.53 0.08
N PRO A 289 -26.65 0.44 0.18
CA PRO A 289 -27.78 0.55 -0.75
C PRO A 289 -27.48 1.35 -2.03
N GLY A 290 -26.23 1.60 -2.35
CA GLY A 290 -25.73 2.39 -3.49
C GLY A 290 -24.72 1.64 -4.35
N ALA A 291 -24.18 2.32 -5.36
CA ALA A 291 -23.11 1.79 -6.20
C ALA A 291 -21.78 1.78 -5.47
N VAL A 292 -20.89 0.85 -5.85
CA VAL A 292 -19.55 0.67 -5.25
C VAL A 292 -18.49 0.80 -6.33
N LEU A 293 -17.52 1.68 -6.13
CA LEU A 293 -16.37 1.90 -7.02
C LEU A 293 -15.08 1.51 -6.31
N PHE A 294 -14.34 0.57 -6.90
CA PHE A 294 -12.98 0.24 -6.47
C PHE A 294 -11.96 0.91 -7.40
N THR A 295 -11.01 1.65 -6.83
CA THR A 295 -10.00 2.40 -7.58
C THR A 295 -8.63 1.74 -7.54
N THR A 296 -8.30 1.09 -6.42
CA THR A 296 -7.04 0.36 -6.20
C THR A 296 -7.26 -0.87 -5.33
N ASN A 297 -6.18 -1.48 -4.84
CA ASN A 297 -6.29 -2.58 -3.88
C ASN A 297 -6.86 -2.08 -2.51
N CYS A 298 -7.49 -2.91 -1.71
CA CYS A 298 -7.69 -4.33 -2.03
C CYS A 298 -9.14 -4.56 -2.45
N ILE A 299 -9.35 -5.27 -3.56
CA ILE A 299 -10.66 -5.81 -3.92
C ILE A 299 -10.74 -7.28 -3.51
N GLN A 300 -11.91 -7.71 -3.01
CA GLN A 300 -12.28 -9.11 -2.85
C GLN A 300 -13.32 -9.51 -3.91
N ASP A 301 -13.55 -10.83 -4.07
CA ASP A 301 -14.66 -11.34 -4.87
C ASP A 301 -15.98 -10.73 -4.42
N PRO A 302 -16.65 -9.92 -5.25
CA PRO A 302 -17.86 -9.21 -4.85
C PRO A 302 -19.10 -10.10 -4.73
N LYS A 303 -19.06 -11.34 -5.25
CA LYS A 303 -20.14 -12.32 -5.10
C LYS A 303 -21.55 -11.73 -5.31
N ASP A 304 -22.37 -11.79 -4.27
CA ASP A 304 -23.79 -11.42 -4.31
C ASP A 304 -24.06 -9.92 -4.48
N TYR A 305 -23.02 -9.05 -4.42
CA TYR A 305 -23.17 -7.61 -4.66
C TYR A 305 -22.47 -7.11 -5.93
N ALA A 306 -22.03 -8.03 -6.79
CA ALA A 306 -21.29 -7.72 -8.02
C ALA A 306 -22.06 -6.81 -9.00
N ASP A 307 -23.40 -6.88 -9.01
CA ASP A 307 -24.28 -6.11 -9.89
C ASP A 307 -24.24 -4.58 -9.68
N LYS A 308 -23.70 -4.13 -8.54
CA LYS A 308 -23.52 -2.72 -8.18
C LYS A 308 -22.05 -2.29 -8.07
N VAL A 309 -21.10 -3.17 -8.46
CA VAL A 309 -19.67 -2.93 -8.35
C VAL A 309 -19.06 -2.52 -9.66
N PHE A 310 -18.17 -1.54 -9.59
CA PHE A 310 -17.37 -0.99 -10.69
C PHE A 310 -15.91 -0.93 -10.28
N THR A 311 -15.02 -0.93 -11.26
CA THR A 311 -13.57 -0.80 -11.05
C THR A 311 -13.00 0.34 -11.88
N SER A 312 -11.88 0.92 -11.46
CA SER A 312 -11.07 1.88 -12.21
C SER A 312 -9.57 1.65 -11.98
N GLY A 313 -8.72 2.38 -12.70
CA GLY A 313 -7.27 2.34 -12.50
C GLY A 313 -6.67 0.95 -12.74
N ASN A 314 -5.89 0.49 -11.77
CA ASN A 314 -5.22 -0.82 -11.84
C ASN A 314 -6.08 -1.99 -11.35
N VAL A 315 -7.19 -1.70 -10.67
CA VAL A 315 -8.06 -2.74 -10.13
C VAL A 315 -8.98 -3.29 -11.22
N SER A 316 -9.07 -4.61 -11.33
CA SER A 316 -9.96 -5.26 -12.27
C SER A 316 -10.46 -6.61 -11.73
N TRP A 317 -11.72 -6.93 -12.04
CA TRP A 317 -12.34 -8.20 -11.69
C TRP A 317 -13.17 -8.71 -12.87
N PRO A 318 -13.13 -10.03 -13.19
CA PRO A 318 -13.88 -10.58 -14.33
C PRO A 318 -15.37 -10.27 -14.25
N GLY A 319 -15.93 -9.77 -15.35
CA GLY A 319 -17.36 -9.50 -15.48
C GLY A 319 -17.83 -8.17 -14.88
N LEU A 320 -16.98 -7.42 -14.19
CA LEU A 320 -17.32 -6.07 -13.71
C LEU A 320 -17.08 -5.01 -14.80
N VAL A 321 -17.86 -3.93 -14.71
CA VAL A 321 -17.64 -2.75 -15.56
C VAL A 321 -16.41 -2.01 -15.06
N HIS A 322 -15.44 -1.82 -15.95
CA HIS A 322 -14.22 -1.06 -15.69
C HIS A 322 -14.33 0.36 -16.28
N CYS A 323 -14.30 1.37 -15.41
CA CYS A 323 -14.34 2.79 -15.78
C CYS A 323 -12.98 3.23 -16.33
N LYS A 324 -12.96 3.80 -17.54
CA LYS A 324 -11.75 4.26 -18.19
C LYS A 324 -11.68 5.80 -18.15
N GLY A 325 -10.49 6.34 -18.03
CA GLY A 325 -10.25 7.79 -18.12
C GLY A 325 -11.02 8.61 -17.07
N ARG A 326 -11.33 8.01 -15.91
CA ARG A 326 -12.12 8.62 -14.84
C ARG A 326 -13.53 9.04 -15.26
N ASP A 327 -14.13 8.38 -16.27
CA ASP A 327 -15.54 8.54 -16.59
C ASP A 327 -16.38 7.61 -15.69
N PHE A 328 -17.01 8.18 -14.67
CA PHE A 328 -17.84 7.48 -13.69
C PHE A 328 -19.36 7.55 -14.02
N SER A 329 -19.73 7.92 -15.23
CA SER A 329 -21.13 8.00 -15.67
C SER A 329 -21.92 6.72 -15.43
N ALA A 330 -21.30 5.54 -15.58
CA ALA A 330 -21.93 4.25 -15.33
C ALA A 330 -22.21 4.02 -13.83
N VAL A 331 -21.27 4.42 -12.96
CA VAL A 331 -21.41 4.36 -11.49
C VAL A 331 -22.55 5.27 -11.04
N ILE A 332 -22.60 6.50 -11.57
CA ILE A 332 -23.62 7.51 -11.26
C ILE A 332 -25.01 7.02 -11.67
N ARG A 333 -25.17 6.52 -12.91
CA ARG A 333 -26.43 5.93 -13.37
C ARG A 333 -26.91 4.82 -12.44
N LYS A 334 -26.01 3.88 -12.10
CA LYS A 334 -26.34 2.77 -11.19
C LYS A 334 -26.74 3.28 -9.80
N ALA A 335 -26.07 4.27 -9.26
CA ALA A 335 -26.41 4.86 -7.97
C ALA A 335 -27.81 5.51 -7.98
N LEU A 336 -28.20 6.15 -9.08
CA LEU A 336 -29.54 6.74 -9.25
C LEU A 336 -30.64 5.67 -9.36
N GLU A 337 -30.36 4.50 -9.91
CA GLU A 337 -31.29 3.36 -9.98
C GLU A 337 -31.50 2.70 -8.61
N LEU A 338 -30.44 2.59 -7.80
CA LEU A 338 -30.47 1.92 -6.50
C LEU A 338 -31.25 2.73 -5.45
N PRO A 339 -31.78 2.10 -4.39
CA PRO A 339 -32.67 2.77 -3.44
C PRO A 339 -32.00 3.93 -2.68
N GLY A 340 -30.72 3.83 -2.35
CA GLY A 340 -30.06 4.74 -1.43
C GLY A 340 -30.50 4.51 0.02
N PHE A 341 -30.00 5.34 0.95
CA PHE A 341 -30.40 5.28 2.36
C PHE A 341 -31.81 5.87 2.55
N ALA A 342 -32.67 5.13 3.27
CA ALA A 342 -34.07 5.54 3.49
C ALA A 342 -34.19 6.71 4.46
N GLU A 343 -33.25 6.84 5.41
CA GLU A 343 -33.28 7.83 6.49
C GLU A 343 -31.86 8.24 6.90
N ASP A 344 -31.77 9.36 7.61
CA ASP A 344 -30.54 9.77 8.28
C ASP A 344 -30.31 8.90 9.53
N VAL A 345 -29.12 8.37 9.68
CA VAL A 345 -28.70 7.60 10.86
C VAL A 345 -27.48 8.27 11.46
N PRO A 346 -27.59 8.84 12.68
CA PRO A 346 -26.44 9.37 13.38
C PRO A 346 -25.35 8.32 13.58
N GLY A 347 -24.09 8.70 13.48
CA GLY A 347 -22.94 7.82 13.72
C GLY A 347 -21.92 8.49 14.61
N LYS A 348 -20.99 7.68 15.12
CA LYS A 348 -19.79 8.21 15.76
C LYS A 348 -18.99 9.03 14.75
N GLU A 349 -18.15 9.92 15.26
CA GLU A 349 -17.12 10.59 14.48
C GLU A 349 -15.75 9.99 14.84
N VAL A 350 -14.89 9.88 13.84
CA VAL A 350 -13.49 9.48 13.99
C VAL A 350 -12.61 10.60 13.45
N LEU A 351 -11.42 10.76 14.04
CA LEU A 351 -10.46 11.77 13.59
C LEU A 351 -9.44 11.13 12.66
N THR A 352 -9.15 11.80 11.55
CA THR A 352 -8.07 11.46 10.61
C THR A 352 -7.34 12.73 10.18
N GLY A 353 -6.15 12.59 9.55
CA GLY A 353 -5.43 13.74 8.97
C GLY A 353 -4.34 14.32 9.87
N PHE A 354 -3.83 13.56 10.82
CA PHE A 354 -2.62 13.94 11.57
C PHE A 354 -1.37 13.72 10.69
N GLY A 355 -1.34 14.39 9.54
CA GLY A 355 -0.23 14.33 8.60
C GLY A 355 1.04 15.02 9.13
N ARG A 356 2.10 15.00 8.29
CA ARG A 356 3.45 15.48 8.66
C ARG A 356 3.45 16.88 9.30
N GLU A 357 2.81 17.86 8.69
CA GLU A 357 2.82 19.25 9.17
C GLU A 357 2.10 19.39 10.53
N THR A 358 0.98 18.67 10.69
CA THR A 358 0.26 18.64 11.98
C THR A 358 1.11 18.03 13.08
N LEU A 359 1.76 16.90 12.82
CA LEU A 359 2.60 16.22 13.80
C LEU A 359 3.86 17.03 14.14
N LEU A 360 4.50 17.64 13.15
CA LEU A 360 5.65 18.55 13.38
C LEU A 360 5.23 19.79 14.15
N GLY A 361 4.06 20.35 13.86
CA GLY A 361 3.50 21.48 14.62
C GLY A 361 3.20 21.13 16.09
N ALA A 362 2.84 19.88 16.38
CA ALA A 362 2.63 19.39 17.74
C ALA A 362 3.92 18.98 18.46
N ALA A 363 5.05 18.84 17.74
CA ALA A 363 6.31 18.34 18.29
C ALA A 363 6.79 19.12 19.54
N PRO A 364 6.74 20.47 19.63
CA PRO A 364 7.11 21.18 20.84
C PRO A 364 6.30 20.76 22.07
N ALA A 365 4.97 20.61 21.93
CA ALA A 365 4.11 20.18 23.04
C ALA A 365 4.37 18.72 23.44
N VAL A 366 4.70 17.87 22.48
CA VAL A 366 5.10 16.48 22.71
C VAL A 366 6.42 16.43 23.48
N LEU A 367 7.43 17.20 23.05
CA LEU A 367 8.74 17.28 23.73
C LEU A 367 8.62 17.82 25.16
N ASP A 368 7.82 18.85 25.37
CA ASP A 368 7.53 19.39 26.72
C ASP A 368 6.84 18.33 27.60
N SER A 369 5.91 17.56 27.03
CA SER A 369 5.21 16.49 27.76
C SER A 369 6.17 15.35 28.16
N VAL A 370 7.13 15.02 27.31
CA VAL A 370 8.21 14.05 27.61
C VAL A 370 9.10 14.62 28.74
N ALA A 371 9.55 15.86 28.63
CA ALA A 371 10.42 16.49 29.61
C ALA A 371 9.74 16.60 30.99
N GLN A 372 8.43 16.78 31.02
CA GLN A 372 7.62 16.84 32.27
C GLN A 372 7.23 15.45 32.80
N GLY A 373 7.61 14.36 32.13
CA GLY A 373 7.21 13.00 32.49
C GLY A 373 5.70 12.70 32.32
N LYS A 374 4.97 13.53 31.57
CA LYS A 374 3.55 13.36 31.29
C LYS A 374 3.32 12.40 30.11
N LEU A 375 4.23 12.37 29.15
CA LEU A 375 4.26 11.42 28.06
C LEU A 375 5.42 10.45 28.28
N ARG A 376 5.06 9.19 28.53
CA ARG A 376 6.02 8.10 28.78
C ARG A 376 6.54 7.50 27.50
N HIS A 377 5.66 7.24 26.52
CA HIS A 377 6.01 6.51 25.30
C HIS A 377 5.06 6.81 24.15
N ILE A 378 5.53 6.58 22.92
CA ILE A 378 4.75 6.68 21.70
C ILE A 378 4.73 5.29 21.04
N PHE A 379 3.57 4.81 20.67
CA PHE A 379 3.41 3.57 19.92
C PHE A 379 2.96 3.91 18.50
N LEU A 380 3.65 3.40 17.48
CA LEU A 380 3.11 3.33 16.14
C LEU A 380 2.54 1.93 15.95
N VAL A 381 1.20 1.83 15.98
CA VAL A 381 0.44 0.58 15.78
C VAL A 381 -0.32 0.71 14.48
N GLY A 382 0.11 0.02 13.43
CA GLY A 382 -0.49 0.20 12.12
C GLY A 382 0.05 -0.74 11.04
N GLY A 383 -0.18 -0.37 9.80
CA GLY A 383 0.16 -1.15 8.62
C GLY A 383 -1.05 -1.83 7.99
N CYS A 384 -0.88 -2.90 7.22
CA CYS A 384 -1.99 -3.59 6.58
C CYS A 384 -2.90 -4.31 7.60
N ASP A 385 -4.14 -4.57 7.21
CA ASP A 385 -5.02 -5.51 7.91
C ASP A 385 -5.27 -6.76 7.05
N GLY A 386 -5.98 -7.75 7.57
CA GLY A 386 -6.28 -9.00 6.87
C GLY A 386 -7.25 -9.90 7.62
N ALA A 387 -7.68 -10.97 6.94
CA ALA A 387 -8.69 -11.89 7.44
C ALA A 387 -8.15 -13.03 8.34
N ARG A 388 -6.81 -13.17 8.44
CA ARG A 388 -6.22 -14.27 9.19
C ARG A 388 -6.51 -14.14 10.69
N PRO A 389 -6.81 -15.24 11.43
CA PRO A 389 -6.92 -15.22 12.88
C PRO A 389 -5.67 -14.69 13.59
N GLY A 390 -5.84 -14.15 14.80
CA GLY A 390 -4.73 -13.59 15.59
C GLY A 390 -4.60 -12.07 15.52
N ARG A 391 -5.32 -11.40 14.62
CA ARG A 391 -5.25 -9.93 14.48
C ARG A 391 -5.97 -9.16 15.58
N ASN A 392 -6.74 -9.80 16.47
CA ASN A 392 -7.24 -9.18 17.70
C ASN A 392 -6.12 -8.68 18.61
N TYR A 393 -4.91 -9.23 18.48
CA TYR A 393 -3.71 -8.73 19.15
C TYR A 393 -3.60 -7.20 19.07
N TYR A 394 -3.79 -6.60 17.91
CA TYR A 394 -3.66 -5.14 17.73
C TYR A 394 -4.74 -4.35 18.46
N THR A 395 -5.98 -4.86 18.47
CA THR A 395 -7.08 -4.28 19.24
C THR A 395 -6.79 -4.31 20.74
N GLU A 396 -6.43 -5.50 21.25
CA GLU A 396 -6.13 -5.72 22.66
C GLU A 396 -4.89 -4.94 23.12
N LEU A 397 -3.86 -4.83 22.26
CA LEU A 397 -2.67 -4.04 22.55
C LEU A 397 -3.05 -2.58 22.76
N VAL A 398 -3.78 -1.98 21.82
CA VAL A 398 -4.19 -0.57 21.87
C VAL A 398 -5.05 -0.27 23.09
N GLU A 399 -5.97 -1.18 23.45
CA GLU A 399 -6.79 -1.05 24.66
C GLU A 399 -5.99 -1.10 25.96
N LYS A 400 -4.85 -1.80 25.96
CA LYS A 400 -3.96 -1.97 27.12
C LYS A 400 -2.84 -0.93 27.22
N ILE A 401 -2.58 -0.17 26.17
CA ILE A 401 -1.57 0.90 26.19
C ILE A 401 -1.93 1.91 27.28
N PRO A 402 -1.00 2.20 28.22
CA PRO A 402 -1.25 3.12 29.34
C PRO A 402 -1.69 4.52 28.90
N ALA A 403 -2.42 5.22 29.80
CA ALA A 403 -3.01 6.53 29.51
C ALA A 403 -1.97 7.64 29.29
N ASP A 404 -0.75 7.46 29.76
CA ASP A 404 0.40 8.35 29.59
C ASP A 404 1.19 8.09 28.30
N CYS A 405 0.60 7.34 27.35
CA CYS A 405 1.20 7.02 26.05
C CYS A 405 0.34 7.53 24.91
N LEU A 406 0.98 7.94 23.79
CA LEU A 406 0.33 8.27 22.52
C LEU A 406 0.36 7.08 21.57
N ILE A 407 -0.63 7.03 20.68
CA ILE A 407 -0.77 5.99 19.67
C ILE A 407 -0.88 6.67 18.30
N LEU A 408 0.13 6.49 17.47
CA LEU A 408 0.09 6.80 16.06
C LEU A 408 -0.45 5.59 15.31
N THR A 409 -1.30 5.80 14.32
CA THR A 409 -1.77 4.74 13.43
C THR A 409 -1.81 5.21 11.99
N LEU A 410 -1.77 4.26 11.06
CA LEU A 410 -1.92 4.49 9.63
C LEU A 410 -2.36 3.20 8.92
N ALA A 411 -2.78 3.33 7.66
CA ALA A 411 -3.18 2.23 6.80
C ALA A 411 -4.39 1.42 7.32
N CYS A 412 -4.68 0.26 6.75
CA CYS A 412 -5.85 -0.56 7.10
C CYS A 412 -5.85 -1.07 8.54
N GLY A 413 -4.68 -1.21 9.18
CA GLY A 413 -4.57 -1.70 10.57
C GLY A 413 -5.35 -0.86 11.57
N LYS A 414 -5.53 0.45 11.30
CA LYS A 414 -6.32 1.35 12.14
C LYS A 414 -7.74 0.87 12.39
N PHE A 415 -8.37 0.20 11.40
CA PHE A 415 -9.77 -0.23 11.50
C PHE A 415 -10.07 -1.27 12.57
N ARG A 416 -9.03 -1.78 13.23
CA ARG A 416 -9.17 -2.63 14.42
C ARG A 416 -9.54 -1.86 15.68
N PHE A 417 -9.30 -0.52 15.70
CA PHE A 417 -9.45 0.31 16.90
C PHE A 417 -9.74 1.80 16.63
N PHE A 418 -9.93 2.22 15.37
CA PHE A 418 -10.09 3.63 14.98
C PHE A 418 -11.31 4.32 15.60
N ASP A 419 -12.34 3.56 15.97
CA ASP A 419 -13.58 4.00 16.58
C ASP A 419 -13.60 3.89 18.12
N LYS A 420 -12.45 3.56 18.72
CA LYS A 420 -12.32 3.44 20.17
C LYS A 420 -12.10 4.78 20.85
N GLU A 421 -12.74 4.96 21.99
CA GLU A 421 -12.58 6.14 22.84
C GLU A 421 -11.38 5.95 23.77
N LEU A 422 -10.20 6.33 23.31
CA LEU A 422 -8.94 6.14 24.07
C LEU A 422 -8.57 7.35 24.93
N GLY A 423 -9.38 8.43 24.92
CA GLY A 423 -9.14 9.64 25.68
C GLY A 423 -8.09 10.57 25.06
N SER A 424 -7.54 11.48 25.85
CA SER A 424 -6.56 12.48 25.44
C SER A 424 -5.43 12.61 26.44
N LEU A 425 -4.30 13.11 25.98
CA LEU A 425 -3.16 13.56 26.79
C LEU A 425 -3.12 15.09 26.76
N GLY A 426 -3.70 15.74 27.76
CA GLY A 426 -4.02 17.16 27.69
C GLY A 426 -5.03 17.41 26.55
N ASP A 427 -4.69 18.32 25.63
CA ASP A 427 -5.51 18.66 24.46
C ASP A 427 -5.24 17.76 23.23
N ILE A 428 -4.28 16.82 23.33
CA ILE A 428 -3.90 15.94 22.23
C ILE A 428 -4.70 14.64 22.34
N PRO A 429 -5.50 14.24 21.33
CA PRO A 429 -6.12 12.91 21.29
C PRO A 429 -5.03 11.83 21.39
N ARG A 430 -5.30 10.76 22.14
CA ARG A 430 -4.30 9.68 22.27
C ARG A 430 -4.14 8.85 21.01
N LEU A 431 -5.16 8.77 20.16
CA LEU A 431 -5.11 8.09 18.87
C LEU A 431 -4.99 9.12 17.75
N LEU A 432 -3.89 9.06 17.00
CA LEU A 432 -3.56 9.98 15.92
C LEU A 432 -3.47 9.20 14.61
N ASP A 433 -4.50 9.30 13.75
CA ASP A 433 -4.48 8.69 12.42
C ASP A 433 -3.67 9.55 11.45
N VAL A 434 -2.47 9.09 11.11
CA VAL A 434 -1.54 9.76 10.21
C VAL A 434 -2.04 9.79 8.77
N GLY A 435 -2.72 8.72 8.32
CA GLY A 435 -3.25 8.65 6.96
C GLY A 435 -3.25 7.26 6.33
N GLN A 436 -3.03 7.23 5.01
CA GLN A 436 -2.90 6.02 4.20
C GLN A 436 -1.56 5.31 4.46
N CYS A 437 -1.33 4.15 3.81
CA CYS A 437 -0.07 3.42 3.96
C CYS A 437 1.15 4.21 3.47
N ASN A 438 1.03 5.01 2.40
CA ASN A 438 2.10 5.89 1.92
C ASN A 438 2.46 7.01 2.93
N ASP A 439 1.55 7.38 3.83
CA ASP A 439 1.80 8.36 4.89
C ASP A 439 2.74 7.82 5.99
N ALA A 440 3.23 6.57 5.83
CA ALA A 440 4.43 6.10 6.53
C ALA A 440 5.62 7.04 6.30
N TYR A 441 5.69 7.75 5.16
CA TYR A 441 6.67 8.81 4.94
C TYR A 441 6.56 9.92 5.98
N ALA A 442 5.35 10.40 6.25
CA ALA A 442 5.11 11.42 7.29
C ALA A 442 5.59 10.95 8.67
N ALA A 443 5.24 9.71 9.06
CA ALA A 443 5.68 9.13 10.33
C ALA A 443 7.21 9.03 10.43
N VAL A 444 7.89 8.60 9.36
CA VAL A 444 9.36 8.54 9.27
C VAL A 444 9.97 9.93 9.41
N ARG A 445 9.46 10.93 8.68
CA ARG A 445 9.99 12.31 8.73
C ARG A 445 9.82 12.94 10.12
N VAL A 446 8.69 12.68 10.78
CA VAL A 446 8.44 13.16 12.14
C VAL A 446 9.39 12.48 13.14
N ALA A 447 9.59 11.17 13.05
CA ALA A 447 10.53 10.45 13.91
C ALA A 447 11.97 10.97 13.75
N LEU A 448 12.43 11.19 12.52
CA LEU A 448 13.75 11.76 12.25
C LEU A 448 13.90 13.19 12.80
N ALA A 449 12.87 14.03 12.64
CA ALA A 449 12.88 15.39 13.17
C ALA A 449 12.89 15.42 14.71
N LEU A 450 12.17 14.50 15.36
CA LEU A 450 12.20 14.36 16.82
C LEU A 450 13.58 13.88 17.32
N ALA A 451 14.19 12.93 16.62
CA ALA A 451 15.53 12.45 16.95
C ALA A 451 16.58 13.57 16.85
N ASP A 452 16.51 14.38 15.78
CA ASP A 452 17.38 15.54 15.61
C ASP A 452 17.17 16.59 16.73
N ALA A 453 15.91 16.93 17.06
CA ALA A 453 15.56 17.87 18.12
C ALA A 453 16.05 17.40 19.50
N LEU A 454 15.96 16.10 19.78
CA LEU A 454 16.45 15.48 21.04
C LEU A 454 17.95 15.16 21.00
N LYS A 455 18.62 15.36 19.86
CA LYS A 455 20.05 15.03 19.64
C LYS A 455 20.37 13.57 19.97
N CYS A 456 19.50 12.64 19.55
CA CYS A 456 19.65 11.21 19.76
C CYS A 456 19.47 10.44 18.45
N GLY A 457 19.74 9.14 18.45
CA GLY A 457 19.43 8.26 17.31
C GLY A 457 17.93 7.97 17.23
N VAL A 458 17.44 7.61 16.04
CA VAL A 458 16.02 7.26 15.84
C VAL A 458 15.60 6.07 16.72
N ASN A 459 16.53 5.19 17.06
CA ASN A 459 16.29 4.02 17.91
C ASN A 459 16.32 4.35 19.41
N ASP A 460 16.72 5.57 19.79
CA ASP A 460 16.77 6.04 21.18
C ASP A 460 15.52 6.85 21.55
N LEU A 461 14.64 7.09 20.58
CA LEU A 461 13.35 7.75 20.83
C LEU A 461 12.45 6.87 21.71
N PRO A 462 11.61 7.45 22.58
CA PRO A 462 10.56 6.73 23.29
C PRO A 462 9.42 6.33 22.30
N LEU A 463 9.78 5.62 21.25
CA LEU A 463 8.91 5.21 20.14
C LEU A 463 9.10 3.72 19.84
N SER A 464 8.00 2.98 19.83
CA SER A 464 7.99 1.57 19.42
C SER A 464 7.08 1.33 18.24
N LEU A 465 7.55 0.51 17.31
CA LEU A 465 6.81 0.12 16.11
C LEU A 465 6.24 -1.29 16.29
N VAL A 466 4.90 -1.39 16.23
CA VAL A 466 4.16 -2.65 16.27
C VAL A 466 3.36 -2.74 14.97
N LEU A 467 3.97 -3.40 13.99
CA LEU A 467 3.53 -3.35 12.60
C LEU A 467 2.77 -4.60 12.19
N SER A 468 1.72 -4.38 11.42
CA SER A 468 0.93 -5.41 10.76
C SER A 468 1.21 -5.37 9.25
N TRP A 469 1.49 -6.52 8.64
CA TRP A 469 1.71 -6.61 7.21
C TRP A 469 0.67 -7.53 6.54
N TYR A 470 0.47 -7.33 5.24
CA TYR A 470 -0.37 -8.19 4.42
C TYR A 470 0.16 -8.32 2.99
N GLU A 471 0.51 -7.21 2.33
CA GLU A 471 0.87 -7.17 0.92
C GLU A 471 2.15 -6.34 0.67
N GLN A 472 2.49 -6.14 -0.59
CA GLN A 472 3.80 -5.70 -1.06
C GLN A 472 4.15 -4.27 -0.68
N LYS A 473 3.15 -3.37 -0.52
CA LYS A 473 3.44 -2.01 -0.02
C LYS A 473 3.95 -2.03 1.42
N ALA A 474 3.44 -2.95 2.26
CA ALA A 474 4.00 -3.13 3.60
C ALA A 474 5.43 -3.68 3.55
N VAL A 475 5.75 -4.55 2.58
CA VAL A 475 7.13 -5.02 2.38
C VAL A 475 8.04 -3.84 2.04
N SER A 476 7.69 -3.01 1.05
CA SER A 476 8.52 -1.86 0.67
C SER A 476 8.71 -0.84 1.80
N ILE A 477 7.68 -0.59 2.63
CA ILE A 477 7.80 0.25 3.83
C ILE A 477 8.76 -0.37 4.85
N LEU A 478 8.66 -1.68 5.11
CA LEU A 478 9.61 -2.36 5.99
C LEU A 478 11.04 -2.19 5.48
N LEU A 479 11.28 -2.40 4.17
CA LEU A 479 12.61 -2.19 3.58
C LEU A 479 13.10 -0.75 3.76
N THR A 480 12.19 0.24 3.69
CA THR A 480 12.53 1.64 4.00
C THR A 480 13.02 1.79 5.44
N LEU A 481 12.32 1.21 6.41
CA LEU A 481 12.72 1.26 7.82
C LEU A 481 14.08 0.59 8.04
N LEU A 482 14.32 -0.57 7.41
CA LEU A 482 15.61 -1.27 7.49
C LEU A 482 16.73 -0.43 6.85
N ALA A 483 16.49 0.19 5.70
CA ALA A 483 17.48 1.05 5.03
C ALA A 483 17.83 2.31 5.83
N LEU A 484 16.91 2.79 6.67
CA LEU A 484 17.13 3.90 7.62
C LEU A 484 17.76 3.44 8.94
N GLY A 485 18.04 2.15 9.11
CA GLY A 485 18.63 1.60 10.33
C GLY A 485 17.68 1.53 11.52
N VAL A 486 16.36 1.59 11.28
CA VAL A 486 15.35 1.44 12.34
C VAL A 486 15.36 0.00 12.86
N LYS A 487 15.36 -0.15 14.18
CA LYS A 487 15.46 -1.43 14.88
C LYS A 487 14.26 -1.66 15.82
N ASN A 488 14.24 -2.83 16.45
CA ASN A 488 13.26 -3.20 17.49
C ASN A 488 11.81 -3.19 16.96
N ILE A 489 11.60 -3.63 15.71
CA ILE A 489 10.28 -3.68 15.07
C ILE A 489 9.57 -4.97 15.45
N ARG A 490 8.38 -4.87 16.04
CA ARG A 490 7.46 -6.00 16.19
C ARG A 490 6.61 -6.14 14.95
N LEU A 491 6.67 -7.31 14.32
CA LEU A 491 6.02 -7.59 13.04
C LEU A 491 5.04 -8.76 13.16
N GLY A 492 3.81 -8.59 12.72
CA GLY A 492 2.78 -9.62 12.77
C GLY A 492 1.75 -9.54 11.66
N PRO A 493 0.73 -10.43 11.72
CA PRO A 493 0.56 -11.50 12.73
C PRO A 493 1.49 -12.70 12.52
N THR A 494 2.14 -12.80 11.35
CA THR A 494 3.10 -13.85 11.00
C THR A 494 4.28 -13.24 10.25
N LEU A 495 5.40 -13.95 10.24
CA LEU A 495 6.51 -13.57 9.37
C LEU A 495 6.22 -13.97 7.92
N PRO A 496 6.82 -13.27 6.93
CA PRO A 496 6.58 -13.56 5.52
C PRO A 496 7.10 -14.95 5.10
N ALA A 497 6.28 -15.67 4.33
CA ALA A 497 6.60 -17.03 3.86
C ALA A 497 7.77 -17.09 2.85
N PHE A 498 8.13 -15.96 2.27
CA PHE A 498 9.24 -15.83 1.31
C PHE A 498 10.59 -15.52 1.97
N VAL A 499 10.63 -15.38 3.29
CA VAL A 499 11.88 -15.15 4.03
C VAL A 499 12.45 -16.47 4.48
N SER A 500 13.65 -16.82 3.99
CA SER A 500 14.36 -18.03 4.40
C SER A 500 14.85 -17.95 5.85
N PRO A 501 15.15 -19.08 6.50
CA PRO A 501 15.66 -19.08 7.87
C PRO A 501 16.95 -18.27 8.05
N ASN A 502 17.88 -18.31 7.08
CA ASN A 502 19.14 -17.58 7.17
C ASN A 502 18.92 -16.06 6.97
N ILE A 503 18.07 -15.65 6.01
CA ILE A 503 17.68 -14.24 5.85
C ILE A 503 16.97 -13.74 7.13
N LEU A 504 16.07 -14.54 7.70
CA LEU A 504 15.41 -14.19 8.96
C LEU A 504 16.43 -13.96 10.08
N LYS A 505 17.43 -14.82 10.18
CA LYS A 505 18.51 -14.65 11.15
C LYS A 505 19.23 -13.32 10.97
N VAL A 506 19.55 -12.94 9.74
CA VAL A 506 20.17 -11.63 9.42
C VAL A 506 19.26 -10.48 9.85
N LEU A 507 17.95 -10.56 9.56
CA LEU A 507 16.98 -9.53 9.97
C LEU A 507 16.89 -9.37 11.49
N VAL A 508 16.92 -10.47 12.22
CA VAL A 508 16.93 -10.47 13.69
C VAL A 508 18.26 -9.90 14.23
N GLU A 509 19.40 -10.37 13.74
CA GLU A 509 20.71 -9.95 14.25
C GLU A 509 21.02 -8.47 13.95
N GLN A 510 20.66 -7.97 12.78
CA GLN A 510 20.99 -6.59 12.37
C GLN A 510 19.96 -5.56 12.83
N TRP A 511 18.67 -5.89 12.78
CA TRP A 511 17.58 -4.93 13.05
C TRP A 511 16.68 -5.32 14.21
N ASN A 512 16.91 -6.46 14.87
CA ASN A 512 16.07 -6.97 15.94
C ASN A 512 14.57 -7.00 15.54
N ILE A 513 14.30 -7.62 14.38
CA ILE A 513 12.91 -7.88 13.97
C ILE A 513 12.35 -8.99 14.85
N MET A 514 11.23 -8.74 15.50
CA MET A 514 10.58 -9.65 16.45
C MET A 514 9.17 -10.00 15.98
N PRO A 515 8.73 -11.24 16.12
CA PRO A 515 7.30 -11.55 15.98
C PRO A 515 6.52 -10.89 17.13
N VAL A 516 5.26 -10.51 16.88
CA VAL A 516 4.33 -10.18 17.96
C VAL A 516 4.08 -11.43 18.82
N THR A 517 3.93 -11.24 20.13
CA THR A 517 3.66 -12.32 21.09
C THR A 517 2.26 -12.17 21.68
N THR A 518 2.15 -11.80 22.95
CA THR A 518 0.89 -11.36 23.57
C THR A 518 0.97 -9.87 23.88
N PRO A 519 -0.16 -9.13 23.90
CA PRO A 519 -0.16 -7.71 24.26
C PRO A 519 0.54 -7.41 25.58
N ASP A 520 0.33 -8.24 26.58
CA ASP A 520 0.92 -8.04 27.92
C ASP A 520 2.43 -8.24 27.93
N GLU A 521 2.93 -9.29 27.24
CA GLU A 521 4.37 -9.55 27.11
C GLU A 521 5.07 -8.45 26.33
N ASP A 522 4.46 -8.03 25.21
CA ASP A 522 5.04 -7.00 24.36
C ASP A 522 5.03 -5.63 25.05
N LEU A 523 3.95 -5.25 25.75
CA LEU A 523 3.92 -4.01 26.55
C LEU A 523 4.92 -4.05 27.69
N LYS A 524 5.04 -5.17 28.39
CA LYS A 524 6.07 -5.33 29.43
C LYS A 524 7.49 -5.23 28.88
N ALA A 525 7.75 -5.79 27.71
CA ALA A 525 9.07 -5.71 27.08
C ALA A 525 9.40 -4.30 26.57
N ILE A 526 8.39 -3.50 26.19
CA ILE A 526 8.56 -2.12 25.70
C ILE A 526 8.68 -1.13 26.88
N LEU A 527 7.82 -1.27 27.86
CA LEU A 527 7.69 -0.27 28.92
C LEU A 527 8.45 -0.61 30.21
N GLY A 528 8.89 -1.84 30.39
CA GLY A 528 9.57 -2.36 31.58
C GLY A 528 8.60 -2.87 32.64
#